data_595557284823e0fd8c13e1a67d75a209
#
_entry.id   595557284823e0fd8c13e1a67d75a209
#
_cell.length_a   1.000
_cell.length_b   1.000
_cell.length_c   1.000
_cell.angle_alpha   90.00
_cell.angle_beta   90.00
_cell.angle_gamma   90.00
#
_symmetry.space_group_name_H-M   'P 1'
#
loop_
_entity.id
_entity.type
_entity.pdbx_description
1 polymer ?
#
loop_
_entity_poly.entity_id
_entity_poly.type
_entity_poly.pdbx_seq_one_letter_code
_entity_poly.pdbx_strand_id
1 'polypeptide(L)'
;NAMCDSRQLTTSRHPGTTLDVNAILHHDYLLYDTPGLTREDSLLTHVDDRLLKQVIPLKPLKPRVYQLYEASTMSLGGLVRLDLIGCEQVSCVAYFSENLKLHRSKQPKAEELWKKHYAEMLSPTIASLEEQQRFEHHGVDGKLDVVIHGLGWFCISGKLDEIVVYVPKNGNVTFRKAMI
;
A
#
# COMPACT_ATOMS: atom_id res chain seq x y z
N ASN A 1 10.91 -18.82 6.58
CA ASN A 1 11.11 -20.29 6.80
C ASN A 1 10.91 -21.14 5.53
N ALA A 2 10.68 -20.54 4.37
CA ALA A 2 10.47 -21.28 3.12
C ALA A 2 11.75 -21.92 2.54
N MET A 3 12.92 -21.48 2.98
CA MET A 3 14.22 -21.95 2.49
C MET A 3 15.00 -22.83 3.48
N CYS A 4 14.48 -23.02 4.69
CA CYS A 4 15.19 -23.76 5.73
C CYS A 4 14.21 -24.60 6.55
N ASP A 5 14.45 -25.91 6.65
CA ASP A 5 13.69 -26.84 7.49
C ASP A 5 13.97 -26.68 8.99
N SER A 6 14.87 -25.77 9.37
CA SER A 6 15.22 -25.53 10.76
C SER A 6 14.19 -24.60 11.45
N ARG A 7 13.69 -25.02 12.61
CA ARG A 7 12.85 -24.22 13.51
C ARG A 7 13.63 -23.10 14.22
N GLN A 8 14.82 -22.74 13.76
CA GLN A 8 15.70 -21.74 14.39
C GLN A 8 15.29 -20.29 14.06
N LEU A 9 14.47 -20.09 13.00
CA LEU A 9 13.98 -18.77 12.61
C LEU A 9 12.61 -18.49 13.21
N THR A 10 12.50 -17.43 13.97
CA THR A 10 11.21 -16.92 14.46
C THR A 10 10.61 -15.95 13.44
N THR A 11 9.31 -16.04 13.23
CA THR A 11 8.56 -15.10 12.41
C THR A 11 7.52 -14.40 13.27
N SER A 12 7.46 -13.08 13.18
CA SER A 12 6.47 -12.25 13.87
C SER A 12 5.94 -11.17 12.93
N ARG A 13 4.77 -10.62 13.27
CA ARG A 13 4.22 -9.43 12.62
C ARG A 13 4.83 -8.13 13.11
N HIS A 14 5.46 -8.19 14.27
CA HIS A 14 6.11 -7.02 14.87
C HIS A 14 7.52 -6.87 14.32
N PRO A 15 7.94 -5.65 13.98
CA PRO A 15 9.34 -5.33 13.70
C PRO A 15 10.22 -5.71 14.89
N GLY A 16 11.48 -6.10 14.65
CA GLY A 16 12.45 -6.35 15.71
C GLY A 16 12.43 -7.77 16.30
N THR A 17 11.88 -8.76 15.60
CA THR A 17 11.91 -10.17 16.02
C THR A 17 13.33 -10.76 15.98
N THR A 18 14.15 -10.32 15.04
CA THR A 18 15.57 -10.69 14.92
C THR A 18 16.38 -9.57 15.55
N LEU A 19 16.98 -9.83 16.71
CA LEU A 19 17.77 -8.85 17.46
C LEU A 19 19.25 -8.88 17.05
N ASP A 20 19.71 -10.01 16.53
CA ASP A 20 21.10 -10.26 16.14
C ASP A 20 21.17 -10.98 14.78
N VAL A 21 22.35 -10.99 14.18
CA VAL A 21 22.57 -11.73 12.93
C VAL A 21 22.65 -13.22 13.24
N ASN A 22 21.72 -13.99 12.74
CA ASN A 22 21.71 -15.45 12.88
C ASN A 22 22.28 -16.10 11.61
N ALA A 23 23.37 -16.84 11.75
CA ALA A 23 23.97 -17.60 10.66
C ALA A 23 23.38 -19.02 10.62
N ILE A 24 22.83 -19.44 9.48
CA ILE A 24 22.21 -20.72 9.28
C ILE A 24 22.93 -21.44 8.14
N LEU A 25 23.56 -22.57 8.44
CA LEU A 25 24.17 -23.41 7.42
C LEU A 25 23.08 -24.20 6.69
N HIS A 26 23.05 -24.05 5.36
CA HIS A 26 22.14 -24.79 4.49
C HIS A 26 22.96 -25.44 3.37
N HIS A 27 23.09 -26.77 3.42
CA HIS A 27 23.84 -27.55 2.42
C HIS A 27 25.17 -26.89 2.04
N ASP A 28 25.23 -26.19 0.90
CA ASP A 28 26.44 -25.63 0.30
C ASP A 28 26.59 -24.11 0.49
N TYR A 29 25.68 -23.45 1.25
CA TYR A 29 25.76 -22.01 1.50
C TYR A 29 25.38 -21.63 2.92
N LEU A 30 25.88 -20.49 3.37
CA LEU A 30 25.56 -19.89 4.65
C LEU A 30 24.53 -18.77 4.46
N LEU A 31 23.36 -18.93 5.10
CA LEU A 31 22.30 -17.95 5.10
C LEU A 31 22.42 -17.08 6.37
N TYR A 32 22.41 -15.78 6.20
CA TYR A 32 22.35 -14.84 7.31
C TYR A 32 20.96 -14.25 7.43
N ASP A 33 20.28 -14.48 8.57
CA ASP A 33 19.08 -13.74 8.97
C ASP A 33 19.53 -12.51 9.75
N THR A 34 19.30 -11.33 9.20
CA THR A 34 19.71 -10.07 9.79
C THR A 34 18.52 -9.34 10.41
N PRO A 35 18.73 -8.48 11.43
CA PRO A 35 17.69 -7.60 11.92
C PRO A 35 17.05 -6.79 10.79
N GLY A 36 15.73 -6.64 10.86
CA GLY A 36 14.98 -5.83 9.90
C GLY A 36 15.43 -4.37 9.95
N LEU A 37 15.58 -3.75 8.78
CA LEU A 37 15.85 -2.32 8.69
C LEU A 37 14.55 -1.54 8.90
N THR A 38 14.59 -0.57 9.81
CA THR A 38 13.49 0.39 9.97
C THR A 38 13.52 1.36 8.78
N ARG A 39 12.43 1.40 8.03
CA ARG A 39 12.26 2.33 6.91
C ARG A 39 11.33 3.46 7.34
N GLU A 40 11.87 4.65 7.54
CA GLU A 40 11.10 5.83 7.95
C GLU A 40 10.04 6.24 6.92
N ASP A 41 10.25 5.91 5.65
CA ASP A 41 9.34 6.15 4.53
C ASP A 41 8.22 5.10 4.39
N SER A 42 8.17 4.13 5.30
CA SER A 42 7.13 3.10 5.35
C SER A 42 6.00 3.51 6.29
N LEU A 43 4.76 3.49 5.83
CA LEU A 43 3.61 3.75 6.70
C LEU A 43 3.52 2.76 7.87
N LEU A 44 4.10 1.57 7.76
CA LEU A 44 4.11 0.58 8.85
C LEU A 44 4.88 1.03 10.09
N THR A 45 5.85 1.94 9.94
CA THR A 45 6.65 2.44 11.09
C THR A 45 5.90 3.51 11.91
N HIS A 46 4.79 4.01 11.38
CA HIS A 46 3.98 5.08 11.98
C HIS A 46 2.61 4.61 12.47
N VAL A 47 2.37 3.29 12.49
CA VAL A 47 1.09 2.71 12.92
C VAL A 47 1.21 2.07 14.30
N ASP A 48 0.14 2.14 15.08
CA ASP A 48 0.02 1.41 16.34
C ASP A 48 -0.26 -0.10 16.11
N ASP A 49 -0.17 -0.89 17.16
CA ASP A 49 -0.39 -2.34 17.09
C ASP A 49 -1.78 -2.74 16.61
N ARG A 50 -2.80 -1.90 16.81
CA ARG A 50 -4.17 -2.18 16.35
C ARG A 50 -4.27 -2.01 14.85
N LEU A 51 -3.69 -0.94 14.34
CA LEU A 51 -3.66 -0.64 12.92
C LEU A 51 -2.73 -1.61 12.18
N LEU A 52 -1.61 -1.98 12.79
CA LEU A 52 -0.67 -2.96 12.23
C LEU A 52 -1.36 -4.29 11.87
N LYS A 53 -2.29 -4.76 12.72
CA LYS A 53 -3.09 -5.97 12.46
C LYS A 53 -4.03 -5.84 11.25
N GLN A 54 -4.41 -4.62 10.89
CA GLN A 54 -5.27 -4.37 9.72
C GLN A 54 -4.45 -4.22 8.44
N VAL A 55 -3.30 -3.55 8.52
CA VAL A 55 -2.49 -3.24 7.33
C VAL A 55 -1.62 -4.41 6.89
N ILE A 56 -1.11 -5.24 7.82
CA ILE A 56 -0.34 -6.42 7.47
C ILE A 56 -1.26 -7.55 7.03
N PRO A 57 -1.12 -8.07 5.80
CA PRO A 57 -1.91 -9.18 5.33
C PRO A 57 -1.56 -10.48 6.08
N LEU A 58 -2.56 -11.23 6.52
CA LEU A 58 -2.40 -12.53 7.20
C LEU A 58 -2.38 -13.71 6.24
N LYS A 59 -2.84 -13.48 5.03
CA LYS A 59 -2.98 -14.46 3.94
C LYS A 59 -2.38 -13.88 2.66
N PRO A 60 -2.10 -14.71 1.65
CA PRO A 60 -1.71 -14.23 0.34
C PRO A 60 -2.70 -13.17 -0.17
N LEU A 61 -2.17 -12.07 -0.69
CA LEU A 61 -2.98 -10.97 -1.21
C LEU A 61 -3.83 -11.46 -2.38
N LYS A 62 -5.12 -11.16 -2.33
CA LYS A 62 -6.04 -11.40 -3.44
C LYS A 62 -6.25 -10.10 -4.21
N PRO A 63 -6.18 -10.12 -5.56
CA PRO A 63 -6.43 -8.95 -6.38
C PRO A 63 -7.89 -8.50 -6.24
N ARG A 64 -8.11 -7.21 -6.01
CA ARG A 64 -9.43 -6.57 -6.07
C ARG A 64 -9.49 -5.73 -7.33
N VAL A 65 -10.28 -6.15 -8.31
CA VAL A 65 -10.33 -5.59 -9.66
C VAL A 65 -11.49 -4.60 -9.79
N TYR A 66 -11.20 -3.41 -10.32
CA TYR A 66 -12.16 -2.36 -10.60
C TYR A 66 -12.03 -1.91 -12.04
N GLN A 67 -13.14 -1.91 -12.78
CA GLN A 67 -13.21 -1.29 -14.11
C GLN A 67 -13.77 0.13 -13.95
N LEU A 68 -13.04 1.10 -14.49
CA LEU A 68 -13.33 2.52 -14.35
C LEU A 68 -13.54 3.11 -15.74
N TYR A 69 -14.68 3.78 -15.91
CA TYR A 69 -15.12 4.37 -17.18
C TYR A 69 -15.21 5.90 -17.11
N GLU A 70 -14.87 6.46 -15.98
CA GLU A 70 -14.87 7.90 -15.70
C GLU A 70 -13.79 8.22 -14.65
N ALA A 71 -13.43 9.49 -14.52
CA ALA A 71 -12.52 9.94 -13.48
C ALA A 71 -13.01 9.49 -12.10
N SER A 72 -12.18 8.71 -11.42
CA SER A 72 -12.53 7.99 -10.21
C SER A 72 -11.49 8.16 -9.12
N THR A 73 -11.93 8.08 -7.88
CA THR A 73 -11.07 8.04 -6.69
C THR A 73 -11.20 6.68 -6.01
N MET A 74 -10.04 6.10 -5.67
CA MET A 74 -9.94 4.91 -4.84
C MET A 74 -9.39 5.32 -3.47
N SER A 75 -10.16 5.08 -2.40
CA SER A 75 -9.76 5.41 -1.03
C SER A 75 -9.52 4.14 -0.23
N LEU A 76 -8.30 3.93 0.27
CA LEU A 76 -7.93 2.82 1.14
C LEU A 76 -8.03 3.27 2.60
N GLY A 77 -9.22 3.15 3.20
CA GLY A 77 -9.54 3.84 4.44
C GLY A 77 -9.27 5.34 4.32
N GLY A 78 -8.78 5.97 5.36
CA GLY A 78 -8.22 7.32 5.37
C GLY A 78 -6.69 7.35 5.24
N LEU A 79 -6.06 6.22 4.83
CA LEU A 79 -4.62 6.10 4.66
C LEU A 79 -4.13 6.52 3.28
N VAL A 80 -4.93 6.23 2.24
CA VAL A 80 -4.56 6.51 0.86
C VAL A 80 -5.77 7.00 0.10
N ARG A 81 -5.61 8.10 -0.63
CA ARG A 81 -6.51 8.56 -1.68
C ARG A 81 -5.76 8.52 -3.01
N LEU A 82 -6.28 7.77 -3.95
CA LEU A 82 -5.78 7.66 -5.32
C LEU A 82 -6.81 8.25 -6.27
N ASP A 83 -6.51 9.37 -6.88
CA ASP A 83 -7.33 10.01 -7.91
C ASP A 83 -6.81 9.61 -9.29
N LEU A 84 -7.70 9.10 -10.14
CA LEU A 84 -7.44 8.72 -11.53
C LEU A 84 -8.21 9.68 -12.43
N ILE A 85 -7.50 10.51 -13.17
CA ILE A 85 -8.04 11.66 -13.91
C ILE A 85 -7.85 11.43 -15.41
N GLY A 86 -8.87 11.80 -16.20
CA GLY A 86 -8.83 11.65 -17.67
C GLY A 86 -8.92 10.19 -18.13
N CYS A 87 -9.50 9.29 -17.31
CA CYS A 87 -9.68 7.88 -17.69
C CYS A 87 -11.02 7.67 -18.41
N GLU A 88 -10.97 7.02 -19.59
CA GLU A 88 -12.16 6.60 -20.33
C GLU A 88 -12.47 5.12 -20.07
N GLN A 89 -11.45 4.28 -20.05
CA GLN A 89 -11.55 2.85 -19.74
C GLN A 89 -10.23 2.39 -19.12
N VAL A 90 -10.22 2.26 -17.79
CA VAL A 90 -9.03 1.92 -17.02
C VAL A 90 -9.35 0.76 -16.09
N SER A 91 -8.46 -0.23 -16.02
CA SER A 91 -8.49 -1.27 -14.99
C SER A 91 -7.59 -0.87 -13.84
N CYS A 92 -8.14 -0.87 -12.63
CA CYS A 92 -7.41 -0.65 -11.38
C CYS A 92 -7.46 -1.92 -10.55
N VAL A 93 -6.32 -2.56 -10.34
CA VAL A 93 -6.21 -3.76 -9.50
C VAL A 93 -5.48 -3.41 -8.23
N ALA A 94 -6.12 -3.64 -7.09
CA ALA A 94 -5.58 -3.30 -5.77
C ALA A 94 -5.07 -4.54 -5.04
N TYR A 95 -3.83 -4.47 -4.55
CA TYR A 95 -3.13 -5.51 -3.79
C TYR A 95 -2.78 -4.98 -2.39
N PHE A 96 -3.75 -5.05 -1.48
CA PHE A 96 -3.64 -4.62 -0.09
C PHE A 96 -4.27 -5.65 0.83
N SER A 97 -3.97 -5.59 2.12
CA SER A 97 -4.61 -6.41 3.14
C SER A 97 -6.14 -6.44 2.98
N GLU A 98 -6.72 -7.64 3.10
CA GLU A 98 -8.18 -7.83 3.02
C GLU A 98 -8.94 -7.07 4.12
N ASN A 99 -8.26 -6.76 5.23
CA ASN A 99 -8.83 -6.02 6.35
C ASN A 99 -8.95 -4.50 6.09
N LEU A 100 -8.27 -3.99 5.06
CA LEU A 100 -8.38 -2.59 4.65
C LEU A 100 -9.53 -2.42 3.66
N LYS A 101 -10.51 -1.62 4.04
CA LYS A 101 -11.64 -1.29 3.18
C LYS A 101 -11.20 -0.37 2.04
N LEU A 102 -11.60 -0.71 0.83
CA LEU A 102 -11.38 0.10 -0.36
C LEU A 102 -12.71 0.68 -0.82
N HIS A 103 -12.81 2.00 -0.86
CA HIS A 103 -13.98 2.74 -1.33
C HIS A 103 -13.70 3.35 -2.70
N ARG A 104 -14.66 3.25 -3.61
CA ARG A 104 -14.64 3.95 -4.90
C ARG A 104 -15.63 5.10 -4.88
N SER A 105 -15.22 6.25 -5.36
CA SER A 105 -16.08 7.41 -5.60
C SER A 105 -15.76 8.05 -6.94
N LYS A 106 -16.63 8.97 -7.40
CA LYS A 106 -16.31 9.85 -8.53
C LYS A 106 -15.29 10.88 -8.08
N GLN A 107 -14.25 11.11 -8.89
CA GLN A 107 -13.15 12.00 -8.55
C GLN A 107 -13.60 13.44 -8.19
N PRO A 108 -14.56 14.10 -8.90
CA PRO A 108 -15.00 15.45 -8.53
C PRO A 108 -15.64 15.57 -7.16
N LYS A 109 -16.12 14.46 -6.58
CA LYS A 109 -16.74 14.41 -5.24
C LYS A 109 -15.77 13.93 -4.15
N ALA A 110 -14.55 13.57 -4.51
CA ALA A 110 -13.62 12.93 -3.60
C ALA A 110 -13.21 13.82 -2.43
N GLU A 111 -12.95 15.09 -2.70
CA GLU A 111 -12.52 16.03 -1.66
C GLU A 111 -13.62 16.30 -0.62
N GLU A 112 -14.88 16.51 -1.09
CA GLU A 112 -16.04 16.65 -0.20
C GLU A 112 -16.26 15.40 0.64
N LEU A 113 -16.16 14.22 0.02
CA LEU A 113 -16.31 12.93 0.69
C LEU A 113 -15.22 12.74 1.76
N TRP A 114 -13.96 13.09 1.45
CA TRP A 114 -12.86 13.01 2.41
C TRP A 114 -13.06 13.96 3.57
N LYS A 115 -13.42 15.23 3.34
CA LYS A 115 -13.70 16.19 4.41
C LYS A 115 -14.84 15.74 5.33
N LYS A 116 -15.88 15.15 4.76
CA LYS A 116 -17.09 14.76 5.50
C LYS A 116 -16.94 13.45 6.27
N HIS A 117 -16.21 12.47 5.72
CA HIS A 117 -16.20 11.10 6.22
C HIS A 117 -14.81 10.60 6.65
N TYR A 118 -13.85 11.51 6.79
CA TYR A 118 -12.51 11.18 7.29
C TYR A 118 -12.59 10.67 8.73
N ALA A 119 -11.81 9.63 9.05
CA ALA A 119 -11.81 8.93 10.33
C ALA A 119 -13.14 8.22 10.74
N GLU A 120 -14.17 8.33 9.91
CA GLU A 120 -15.44 7.61 10.08
C GLU A 120 -15.53 6.45 9.09
N MET A 121 -16.22 6.67 7.95
CA MET A 121 -16.31 5.72 6.86
C MET A 121 -14.93 5.45 6.23
N LEU A 122 -14.08 6.49 6.14
CA LEU A 122 -12.70 6.40 5.71
C LEU A 122 -11.79 6.13 6.92
N SER A 123 -11.84 4.90 7.42
CA SER A 123 -11.04 4.40 8.53
C SER A 123 -10.32 3.12 8.08
N PRO A 124 -9.10 2.83 8.59
CA PRO A 124 -8.35 3.58 9.60
C PRO A 124 -7.63 4.83 9.07
N THR A 125 -7.18 5.68 9.99
CA THR A 125 -6.36 6.87 9.73
C THR A 125 -5.12 6.86 10.62
N ILE A 126 -4.04 7.53 10.21
CA ILE A 126 -2.78 7.67 10.99
C ILE A 126 -2.55 9.13 11.39
N ALA A 127 -2.95 10.06 10.52
CA ALA A 127 -2.69 11.48 10.67
C ALA A 127 -3.97 12.28 10.46
N SER A 128 -3.94 13.58 10.73
CA SER A 128 -5.04 14.48 10.38
C SER A 128 -5.16 14.64 8.85
N LEU A 129 -6.29 15.13 8.38
CA LEU A 129 -6.52 15.35 6.95
C LEU A 129 -5.56 16.39 6.37
N GLU A 130 -5.16 17.38 7.17
CA GLU A 130 -4.24 18.45 6.79
C GLU A 130 -2.78 17.96 6.66
N GLU A 131 -2.46 16.81 7.26
CA GLU A 131 -1.13 16.21 7.23
C GLU A 131 -0.97 15.18 6.11
N GLN A 132 -1.67 15.37 5.01
CA GLN A 132 -1.50 14.56 3.80
C GLN A 132 -0.48 15.19 2.86
N GLN A 133 0.41 14.38 2.30
CA GLN A 133 1.29 14.80 1.20
C GLN A 133 0.80 14.24 -0.12
N ARG A 134 1.06 14.99 -1.19
CA ARG A 134 0.60 14.72 -2.54
C ARG A 134 1.74 14.25 -3.41
N PHE A 135 1.51 13.17 -4.15
CA PHE A 135 2.36 12.66 -5.22
C PHE A 135 1.57 12.64 -6.53
N GLU A 136 2.23 12.86 -7.64
CA GLU A 136 1.59 12.88 -8.95
C GLU A 136 2.40 12.20 -10.03
N HIS A 137 1.71 11.66 -11.03
CA HIS A 137 2.29 11.08 -12.22
C HIS A 137 1.42 11.42 -13.42
N HIS A 138 2.02 11.95 -14.49
CA HIS A 138 1.31 12.39 -15.67
C HIS A 138 1.52 11.42 -16.84
N GLY A 139 0.47 11.23 -17.63
CA GLY A 139 0.51 10.49 -18.88
C GLY A 139 0.78 9.00 -18.71
N VAL A 140 -0.25 8.23 -18.36
CA VAL A 140 -0.17 6.76 -18.35
C VAL A 140 -0.76 6.23 -19.65
N ASP A 141 0.02 5.39 -20.35
CA ASP A 141 -0.42 4.59 -21.48
C ASP A 141 0.16 3.18 -21.35
N GLY A 142 -0.69 2.23 -20.96
CA GLY A 142 -0.29 0.86 -20.65
C GLY A 142 -0.44 0.48 -19.20
N LYS A 143 0.58 -0.17 -18.60
CA LYS A 143 0.53 -0.66 -17.21
C LYS A 143 1.52 0.07 -16.30
N LEU A 144 1.04 0.53 -15.14
CA LEU A 144 1.82 1.22 -14.11
C LEU A 144 1.45 0.69 -12.72
N ASP A 145 2.44 0.40 -11.89
CA ASP A 145 2.24 0.16 -10.47
C ASP A 145 2.40 1.46 -9.67
N VAL A 146 1.42 1.74 -8.83
CA VAL A 146 1.45 2.79 -7.80
C VAL A 146 1.67 2.13 -6.46
N VAL A 147 2.91 2.14 -5.98
CA VAL A 147 3.32 1.43 -4.76
C VAL A 147 3.23 2.37 -3.57
N ILE A 148 2.46 1.97 -2.57
CA ILE A 148 2.36 2.67 -1.28
C ILE A 148 3.27 1.95 -0.29
N HIS A 149 4.35 2.61 0.14
CA HIS A 149 5.37 1.97 0.96
C HIS A 149 4.79 1.46 2.28
N GLY A 150 5.00 0.17 2.55
CA GLY A 150 4.51 -0.51 3.73
C GLY A 150 3.08 -1.05 3.65
N LEU A 151 2.26 -0.66 2.66
CA LEU A 151 0.87 -1.13 2.57
C LEU A 151 0.61 -2.11 1.43
N GLY A 152 1.12 -1.84 0.24
CA GLY A 152 0.81 -2.59 -0.98
C GLY A 152 0.86 -1.72 -2.22
N TRP A 153 0.10 -2.08 -3.26
CA TRP A 153 0.11 -1.30 -4.52
C TRP A 153 -1.21 -1.40 -5.28
N PHE A 154 -1.40 -0.43 -6.16
CA PHE A 154 -2.38 -0.46 -7.23
C PHE A 154 -1.66 -0.73 -8.55
N CYS A 155 -2.14 -1.69 -9.35
CA CYS A 155 -1.73 -1.85 -10.75
C CYS A 155 -2.80 -1.19 -11.62
N ILE A 156 -2.40 -0.14 -12.33
CA ILE A 156 -3.26 0.61 -13.24
C ILE A 156 -2.97 0.17 -14.66
N SER A 157 -4.00 -0.14 -15.45
CA SER A 157 -3.85 -0.55 -16.85
C SER A 157 -4.86 0.20 -17.71
N GLY A 158 -4.36 0.89 -18.74
CA GLY A 158 -5.15 1.69 -19.67
C GLY A 158 -4.50 3.04 -19.94
N LYS A 159 -5.30 3.95 -20.47
CA LYS A 159 -4.85 5.32 -20.79
C LYS A 159 -5.55 6.31 -19.87
N LEU A 160 -4.76 7.19 -19.25
CA LEU A 160 -5.26 8.28 -18.39
C LEU A 160 -4.27 9.45 -18.39
N ASP A 161 -4.79 10.63 -18.07
CA ASP A 161 -4.00 11.88 -18.11
C ASP A 161 -3.14 12.04 -16.87
N GLU A 162 -3.68 11.74 -15.68
CA GLU A 162 -2.99 12.01 -14.43
C GLU A 162 -3.41 11.03 -13.33
N ILE A 163 -2.45 10.65 -12.50
CA ILE A 163 -2.65 9.98 -11.22
C ILE A 163 -2.19 10.91 -10.11
N VAL A 164 -3.07 11.15 -9.13
CA VAL A 164 -2.72 11.89 -7.91
C VAL A 164 -2.92 10.97 -6.71
N VAL A 165 -1.91 10.91 -5.85
CA VAL A 165 -1.94 10.09 -4.63
C VAL A 165 -1.74 10.98 -3.42
N TYR A 166 -2.62 10.83 -2.44
CA TYR A 166 -2.47 11.45 -1.12
C TYR A 166 -2.22 10.36 -0.10
N VAL A 167 -1.19 10.53 0.70
CA VAL A 167 -0.82 9.65 1.83
C VAL A 167 -0.43 10.50 3.04
N PRO A 168 -0.46 9.98 4.27
CA PRO A 168 0.05 10.68 5.44
C PRO A 168 1.48 11.17 5.26
N LYS A 169 1.83 12.28 5.89
CA LYS A 169 3.10 13.02 5.73
C LYS A 169 4.38 12.15 5.75
N ASN A 170 4.39 11.08 6.52
CA ASN A 170 5.55 10.19 6.63
C ASN A 170 5.47 8.96 5.68
N GLY A 171 4.45 8.91 4.83
CA GLY A 171 4.33 7.86 3.82
C GLY A 171 5.09 8.21 2.55
N ASN A 172 5.37 7.22 1.73
CA ASN A 172 6.00 7.42 0.44
C ASN A 172 5.31 6.61 -0.65
N VAL A 173 5.39 7.11 -1.89
CA VAL A 173 4.78 6.52 -3.08
C VAL A 173 5.82 6.36 -4.18
N THR A 174 5.84 5.21 -4.82
CA THR A 174 6.66 4.97 -5.99
C THR A 174 5.79 4.61 -7.18
N PHE A 175 5.98 5.33 -8.29
CA PHE A 175 5.43 4.97 -9.60
C PHE A 175 6.48 4.16 -10.36
N ARG A 176 6.10 2.96 -10.83
CA ARG A 176 7.02 2.10 -11.57
C ARG A 176 6.30 1.32 -12.66
N LYS A 177 7.04 0.82 -13.64
CA LYS A 177 6.52 -0.15 -14.61
C LYS A 177 5.91 -1.34 -13.85
N ALA A 178 4.72 -1.78 -14.26
CA ALA A 178 4.04 -2.89 -13.62
C ALA A 178 4.88 -4.18 -13.70
N MET A 179 4.86 -4.95 -12.63
CA MET A 179 5.58 -6.23 -12.52
C MET A 179 4.73 -7.42 -12.97
N ILE A 180 3.39 -7.25 -13.06
CA ILE A 180 2.40 -8.28 -13.42
C ILE A 180 1.42 -7.75 -14.48
#